data_d47d1a19d7a53f8787b9dd8b1c92dfda
#
_entry.id   d47d1a19d7a53f8787b9dd8b1c92dfda
#
_cell.length_a   1.000
_cell.length_b   1.000
_cell.length_c   1.000
_cell.angle_alpha   90.00
_cell.angle_beta   90.00
_cell.angle_gamma   90.00
#
_symmetry.space_group_name_H-M   'P 1'
#
loop_
_entity.id
_entity.type
_entity.pdbx_description
1 polymer ?
#
loop_
_entity_poly.entity_id
_entity_poly.type
_entity_poly.pdbx_seq_one_letter_code
_entity_poly.pdbx_strand_id
1 'polypeptide(L)'
;MQRQAIELMDNGDPDQGIVLLRQALTLDPDYWPLTYELAYAYMVKRDYQKAIKLAKTLYKYEDCNDLVYQLVGNCYDYLKNPKKALKVYAQGLKRFPDSGALYLEQGVVSGMQGHYDEAVASFEKGISVAPMFPSNYYRAAQFYAYSTSKVWSQIYGEIMMNLLPSGDRNKEMSELLFRNYKTGIVFSTDSVSVDFYENRPIAITIDMLLAGDVREPYGAVYEAAMQAAAGGERSVDLESLNRIRSRGIDEGLKKLDEGANTVLKYDNQIVVPFLEYLRSVRDAGHLEAYNYWVLREGNKTAFGLWVNDNRQKFNDFMKWFEHNRLKIADAPIPISYL
;
A
#
# COMPACT_ATOMS: atom_id res chain seq x y z
N MET A 1 3.15 31.20 14.82
CA MET A 1 1.72 30.99 15.04
C MET A 1 1.18 29.71 14.39
N GLN A 2 1.28 29.52 13.05
CA GLN A 2 0.76 28.29 12.37
C GLN A 2 1.34 27.03 13.01
N ARG A 3 2.67 26.90 13.10
CA ARG A 3 3.34 25.74 13.71
C ARG A 3 2.90 25.48 15.14
N GLN A 4 2.80 26.52 15.96
CA GLN A 4 2.30 26.39 17.33
C GLN A 4 0.85 25.93 17.40
N ALA A 5 0.01 26.39 16.47
CA ALA A 5 -1.38 25.96 16.41
C ALA A 5 -1.48 24.46 16.03
N ILE A 6 -0.65 23.98 15.10
CA ILE A 6 -0.57 22.57 14.73
C ILE A 6 -0.11 21.74 15.95
N GLU A 7 0.95 22.15 16.65
CA GLU A 7 1.43 21.50 17.86
C GLU A 7 0.35 21.41 18.96
N LEU A 8 -0.47 22.47 19.14
CA LEU A 8 -1.60 22.44 20.07
C LEU A 8 -2.68 21.45 19.66
N MET A 9 -3.00 21.37 18.36
CA MET A 9 -3.97 20.40 17.83
C MET A 9 -3.50 18.96 18.04
N ASP A 10 -2.23 18.69 17.78
CA ASP A 10 -1.61 17.38 17.96
C ASP A 10 -1.57 16.95 19.43
N ASN A 11 -1.43 17.93 20.35
CA ASN A 11 -1.48 17.71 21.80
C ASN A 11 -2.91 17.67 22.36
N GLY A 12 -3.94 17.70 21.50
CA GLY A 12 -5.35 17.55 21.90
C GLY A 12 -6.02 18.84 22.36
N ASP A 13 -5.45 20.01 22.09
CA ASP A 13 -6.05 21.33 22.37
C ASP A 13 -6.38 22.12 21.09
N PRO A 14 -7.35 21.65 20.29
CA PRO A 14 -7.74 22.34 19.07
C PRO A 14 -8.39 23.71 19.31
N ASP A 15 -8.89 23.96 20.51
CA ASP A 15 -9.50 25.27 20.84
C ASP A 15 -8.46 26.38 20.87
N GLN A 16 -7.33 26.17 21.55
CA GLN A 16 -6.23 27.12 21.52
C GLN A 16 -5.60 27.24 20.13
N GLY A 17 -5.48 26.11 19.40
CA GLY A 17 -5.04 26.12 18.01
C GLY A 17 -5.90 27.03 17.13
N ILE A 18 -7.23 26.96 17.25
CA ILE A 18 -8.19 27.82 16.54
C ILE A 18 -7.99 29.31 16.88
N VAL A 19 -7.74 29.62 18.15
CA VAL A 19 -7.50 31.02 18.56
C VAL A 19 -6.26 31.57 17.87
N LEU A 20 -5.14 30.82 17.88
CA LEU A 20 -3.90 31.24 17.24
C LEU A 20 -4.04 31.37 15.72
N LEU A 21 -4.75 30.43 15.06
CA LEU A 21 -4.97 30.49 13.61
C LEU A 21 -5.81 31.70 13.22
N ARG A 22 -6.83 32.05 14.02
CA ARG A 22 -7.63 33.25 13.78
C ARG A 22 -6.80 34.53 13.94
N GLN A 23 -5.93 34.60 14.96
CA GLN A 23 -5.01 35.70 15.13
C GLN A 23 -4.04 35.79 13.94
N ALA A 24 -3.50 34.68 13.49
CA ALA A 24 -2.61 34.66 12.29
C ALA A 24 -3.36 35.15 11.04
N LEU A 25 -4.61 34.77 10.84
CA LEU A 25 -5.44 35.22 9.72
C LEU A 25 -5.79 36.72 9.77
N THR A 26 -5.73 37.37 10.94
CA THR A 26 -5.85 38.84 10.99
C THR A 26 -4.60 39.55 10.48
N LEU A 27 -3.44 38.88 10.55
CA LEU A 27 -2.16 39.42 10.07
C LEU A 27 -1.94 39.13 8.58
N ASP A 28 -2.39 37.98 8.11
CA ASP A 28 -2.29 37.56 6.71
C ASP A 28 -3.57 36.86 6.26
N PRO A 29 -4.60 37.62 5.86
CA PRO A 29 -5.90 37.06 5.52
C PRO A 29 -5.90 36.22 4.23
N ASP A 30 -5.00 36.47 3.33
CA ASP A 30 -4.92 35.82 2.00
C ASP A 30 -3.99 34.59 1.96
N TYR A 31 -3.26 34.33 3.04
CA TYR A 31 -2.44 33.14 3.15
C TYR A 31 -3.33 31.90 3.39
N TRP A 32 -3.78 31.28 2.30
CA TRP A 32 -4.75 30.19 2.30
C TRP A 32 -4.37 29.00 3.20
N PRO A 33 -3.07 28.63 3.43
CA PRO A 33 -2.73 27.53 4.32
C PRO A 33 -3.25 27.74 5.77
N LEU A 34 -3.31 28.97 6.27
CA LEU A 34 -3.91 29.24 7.59
C LEU A 34 -5.41 28.91 7.63
N THR A 35 -6.13 29.21 6.53
CA THR A 35 -7.55 28.85 6.42
C THR A 35 -7.72 27.32 6.31
N TYR A 36 -6.80 26.63 5.65
CA TYR A 36 -6.79 25.17 5.61
C TYR A 36 -6.61 24.59 7.03
N GLU A 37 -5.60 25.03 7.78
CA GLU A 37 -5.36 24.58 9.16
C GLU A 37 -6.58 24.89 10.07
N LEU A 38 -7.20 26.04 9.90
CA LEU A 38 -8.41 26.38 10.64
C LEU A 38 -9.58 25.45 10.29
N ALA A 39 -9.74 25.10 9.02
CA ALA A 39 -10.75 24.13 8.59
C ALA A 39 -10.45 22.73 9.16
N TYR A 40 -9.18 22.31 9.16
CA TYR A 40 -8.73 21.07 9.76
C TYR A 40 -8.99 21.02 11.26
N ALA A 41 -8.69 22.11 11.99
CA ALA A 41 -9.00 22.23 13.42
C ALA A 41 -10.50 22.05 13.72
N TYR A 42 -11.38 22.63 12.88
CA TYR A 42 -12.82 22.39 13.01
C TYR A 42 -13.22 20.94 12.68
N MET A 43 -12.56 20.29 11.73
CA MET A 43 -12.76 18.86 11.46
C MET A 43 -12.38 18.00 12.67
N VAL A 44 -11.23 18.25 13.30
CA VAL A 44 -10.78 17.58 14.54
C VAL A 44 -11.79 17.77 15.66
N LYS A 45 -12.35 18.97 15.79
CA LYS A 45 -13.44 19.26 16.75
C LYS A 45 -14.80 18.67 16.35
N ARG A 46 -14.88 17.97 15.23
CA ARG A 46 -16.12 17.42 14.65
C ARG A 46 -17.17 18.47 14.25
N ASP A 47 -16.77 19.75 14.11
CA ASP A 47 -17.62 20.79 13.51
C ASP A 47 -17.46 20.76 11.98
N TYR A 48 -17.91 19.63 11.42
CA TYR A 48 -17.71 19.33 9.97
C TYR A 48 -18.34 20.38 9.05
N GLN A 49 -19.45 21.01 9.49
CA GLN A 49 -20.11 22.05 8.69
C GLN A 49 -19.24 23.30 8.55
N LYS A 50 -18.60 23.75 9.63
CA LYS A 50 -17.67 24.88 9.58
C LYS A 50 -16.41 24.51 8.79
N ALA A 51 -15.87 23.31 8.99
CA ALA A 51 -14.71 22.82 8.24
C ALA A 51 -15.00 22.87 6.73
N ILE A 52 -16.13 22.31 6.27
CA ILE A 52 -16.55 22.33 4.86
C ILE A 52 -16.70 23.77 4.34
N LYS A 53 -17.34 24.65 5.12
CA LYS A 53 -17.56 26.03 4.69
C LYS A 53 -16.24 26.78 4.48
N LEU A 54 -15.29 26.62 5.39
CA LEU A 54 -13.97 27.23 5.29
C LEU A 54 -13.15 26.62 4.16
N ALA A 55 -13.00 25.30 4.13
CA ALA A 55 -12.18 24.63 3.13
C ALA A 55 -12.67 24.90 1.69
N LYS A 56 -13.97 25.01 1.45
CA LYS A 56 -14.51 25.34 0.12
C LYS A 56 -14.14 26.74 -0.36
N THR A 57 -13.84 27.68 0.53
CA THR A 57 -13.36 29.01 0.12
C THR A 57 -11.99 28.93 -0.54
N LEU A 58 -11.25 27.83 -0.31
CA LEU A 58 -9.91 27.60 -0.82
C LEU A 58 -9.89 27.13 -2.28
N TYR A 59 -11.01 26.67 -2.83
CA TYR A 59 -11.11 26.22 -4.23
C TYR A 59 -10.76 27.30 -5.26
N LYS A 60 -10.85 28.56 -4.87
CA LYS A 60 -10.52 29.70 -5.73
C LYS A 60 -9.01 29.92 -5.91
N TYR A 61 -8.17 29.40 -5.01
CA TYR A 61 -6.72 29.58 -5.06
C TYR A 61 -6.12 28.59 -6.06
N GLU A 62 -5.35 29.10 -7.01
CA GLU A 62 -4.72 28.26 -8.06
C GLU A 62 -3.66 27.33 -7.49
N ASP A 63 -2.96 27.78 -6.45
CA ASP A 63 -1.89 27.07 -5.74
C ASP A 63 -2.38 26.18 -4.59
N CYS A 64 -3.70 26.04 -4.37
CA CYS A 64 -4.20 25.08 -3.39
C CYS A 64 -3.89 23.64 -3.83
N ASN A 65 -3.81 22.72 -2.88
CA ASN A 65 -3.48 21.32 -3.13
C ASN A 65 -4.71 20.39 -2.95
N ASP A 66 -4.49 19.11 -3.18
CA ASP A 66 -5.48 18.04 -3.08
C ASP A 66 -6.03 17.82 -1.66
N LEU A 67 -5.23 18.16 -0.62
CA LEU A 67 -5.65 18.06 0.79
C LEU A 67 -6.92 18.87 1.09
N VAL A 68 -7.15 19.97 0.36
CA VAL A 68 -8.37 20.76 0.52
C VAL A 68 -9.61 19.96 0.12
N TYR A 69 -9.53 19.21 -1.00
CA TYR A 69 -10.62 18.33 -1.44
C TYR A 69 -10.76 17.11 -0.54
N GLN A 70 -9.64 16.55 -0.09
CA GLN A 70 -9.63 15.45 0.87
C GLN A 70 -10.37 15.84 2.16
N LEU A 71 -10.04 16.98 2.75
CA LEU A 71 -10.67 17.48 3.97
C LEU A 71 -12.18 17.64 3.81
N VAL A 72 -12.62 18.28 2.71
CA VAL A 72 -14.05 18.48 2.45
C VAL A 72 -14.77 17.14 2.23
N GLY A 73 -14.17 16.23 1.50
CA GLY A 73 -14.70 14.89 1.26
C GLY A 73 -14.83 14.09 2.55
N ASN A 74 -13.77 14.05 3.36
CA ASN A 74 -13.76 13.37 4.66
C ASN A 74 -14.81 13.94 5.60
N CYS A 75 -14.99 15.26 5.65
CA CYS A 75 -16.07 15.87 6.43
C CYS A 75 -17.46 15.40 5.96
N TYR A 76 -17.69 15.26 4.66
CA TYR A 76 -18.96 14.70 4.19
C TYR A 76 -19.14 13.23 4.56
N ASP A 77 -18.07 12.44 4.53
CA ASP A 77 -18.13 11.04 4.94
C ASP A 77 -18.42 10.92 6.45
N TYR A 78 -17.77 11.70 7.30
CA TYR A 78 -18.09 11.77 8.73
C TYR A 78 -19.54 12.20 9.00
N LEU A 79 -20.12 13.03 8.14
CA LEU A 79 -21.53 13.40 8.17
C LEU A 79 -22.45 12.31 7.58
N LYS A 80 -21.91 11.11 7.30
CA LYS A 80 -22.66 9.99 6.70
C LYS A 80 -23.29 10.33 5.34
N ASN A 81 -22.57 11.12 4.55
CA ASN A 81 -23.00 11.49 3.21
C ASN A 81 -21.96 11.05 2.15
N PRO A 82 -21.79 9.72 1.94
CA PRO A 82 -20.80 9.17 1.04
C PRO A 82 -20.95 9.67 -0.40
N LYS A 83 -22.18 9.89 -0.87
CA LYS A 83 -22.43 10.43 -2.22
C LYS A 83 -21.80 11.82 -2.44
N LYS A 84 -21.87 12.68 -1.40
CA LYS A 84 -21.21 14.00 -1.48
C LYS A 84 -19.70 13.87 -1.34
N ALA A 85 -19.21 12.98 -0.50
CA ALA A 85 -17.79 12.70 -0.35
C ALA A 85 -17.18 12.27 -1.71
N LEU A 86 -17.73 11.24 -2.34
CA LEU A 86 -17.29 10.76 -3.65
C LEU A 86 -17.34 11.85 -4.74
N LYS A 87 -18.39 12.70 -4.73
CA LYS A 87 -18.46 13.83 -5.67
C LYS A 87 -17.33 14.84 -5.46
N VAL A 88 -16.95 15.11 -4.22
CA VAL A 88 -15.85 16.02 -3.88
C VAL A 88 -14.51 15.43 -4.29
N TYR A 89 -14.26 14.15 -4.00
CA TYR A 89 -13.03 13.48 -4.42
C TYR A 89 -12.91 13.46 -5.94
N ALA A 90 -13.99 13.13 -6.67
CA ALA A 90 -14.00 13.18 -8.12
C ALA A 90 -13.77 14.60 -8.69
N GLN A 91 -14.25 15.65 -8.00
CA GLN A 91 -13.95 17.03 -8.35
C GLN A 91 -12.46 17.34 -8.11
N GLY A 92 -11.88 16.89 -7.00
CA GLY A 92 -10.47 17.04 -6.70
C GLY A 92 -9.58 16.33 -7.72
N LEU A 93 -9.94 15.10 -8.11
CA LEU A 93 -9.20 14.31 -9.11
C LEU A 93 -9.22 14.91 -10.52
N LYS A 94 -10.20 15.74 -10.86
CA LYS A 94 -10.15 16.52 -12.11
C LYS A 94 -9.06 17.58 -12.10
N ARG A 95 -8.75 18.11 -10.92
CA ARG A 95 -7.72 19.14 -10.74
C ARG A 95 -6.35 18.55 -10.41
N PHE A 96 -6.34 17.45 -9.66
CA PHE A 96 -5.15 16.75 -9.16
C PHE A 96 -5.22 15.26 -9.55
N PRO A 97 -5.04 14.94 -10.86
CA PRO A 97 -5.22 13.58 -11.37
C PRO A 97 -4.21 12.59 -10.81
N ASP A 98 -3.08 13.08 -10.27
CA ASP A 98 -2.02 12.26 -9.69
C ASP A 98 -2.12 12.14 -8.16
N SER A 99 -3.22 12.58 -7.56
CA SER A 99 -3.41 12.49 -6.11
C SER A 99 -3.71 11.06 -5.66
N GLY A 100 -2.69 10.35 -5.18
CA GLY A 100 -2.87 9.05 -4.53
C GLY A 100 -3.78 9.11 -3.29
N ALA A 101 -3.81 10.25 -2.59
CA ALA A 101 -4.66 10.47 -1.43
C ALA A 101 -6.15 10.53 -1.78
N LEU A 102 -6.52 11.23 -2.84
CA LEU A 102 -7.92 11.31 -3.27
C LEU A 102 -8.44 9.97 -3.81
N TYR A 103 -7.60 9.20 -4.51
CA TYR A 103 -7.94 7.83 -4.90
C TYR A 103 -8.09 6.92 -3.69
N LEU A 104 -7.22 7.06 -2.68
CA LEU A 104 -7.35 6.33 -1.42
C LEU A 104 -8.72 6.56 -0.77
N GLU A 105 -9.11 7.83 -0.58
CA GLU A 105 -10.37 8.17 0.07
C GLU A 105 -11.57 7.73 -0.75
N GLN A 106 -11.51 7.84 -2.08
CA GLN A 106 -12.54 7.33 -2.97
C GLN A 106 -12.72 5.82 -2.78
N GLY A 107 -11.63 5.06 -2.78
CA GLY A 107 -11.66 3.63 -2.56
C GLY A 107 -12.18 3.24 -1.18
N VAL A 108 -11.78 3.95 -0.13
CA VAL A 108 -12.26 3.70 1.24
C VAL A 108 -13.78 3.89 1.32
N VAL A 109 -14.30 4.99 0.79
CA VAL A 109 -15.75 5.26 0.83
C VAL A 109 -16.52 4.26 -0.02
N SER A 110 -16.04 3.89 -1.23
CA SER A 110 -16.67 2.84 -2.06
C SER A 110 -16.69 1.50 -1.32
N GLY A 111 -15.60 1.10 -0.71
CA GLY A 111 -15.51 -0.14 0.06
C GLY A 111 -16.47 -0.19 1.26
N MET A 112 -16.61 0.93 1.98
CA MET A 112 -17.58 1.05 3.09
C MET A 112 -19.04 0.96 2.62
N GLN A 113 -19.31 1.24 1.33
CA GLN A 113 -20.63 1.07 0.72
C GLN A 113 -20.84 -0.35 0.14
N GLY A 114 -19.85 -1.24 0.24
CA GLY A 114 -19.90 -2.60 -0.32
C GLY A 114 -19.54 -2.67 -1.81
N HIS A 115 -19.10 -1.59 -2.41
CA HIS A 115 -18.65 -1.51 -3.81
C HIS A 115 -17.16 -1.91 -3.90
N TYR A 116 -16.87 -3.20 -3.67
CA TYR A 116 -15.49 -3.68 -3.49
C TYR A 116 -14.65 -3.58 -4.76
N ASP A 117 -15.23 -3.85 -5.93
CA ASP A 117 -14.51 -3.74 -7.21
C ASP A 117 -14.11 -2.28 -7.50
N GLU A 118 -15.01 -1.34 -7.23
CA GLU A 118 -14.71 0.10 -7.36
C GLU A 118 -13.65 0.56 -6.36
N ALA A 119 -13.67 0.00 -5.15
CA ALA A 119 -12.68 0.30 -4.13
C ALA A 119 -11.28 -0.15 -4.57
N VAL A 120 -11.14 -1.40 -5.02
CA VAL A 120 -9.89 -1.95 -5.52
C VAL A 120 -9.38 -1.16 -6.72
N ALA A 121 -10.26 -0.90 -7.71
CA ALA A 121 -9.90 -0.09 -8.89
C ALA A 121 -9.39 1.32 -8.52
N SER A 122 -9.96 1.93 -7.47
CA SER A 122 -9.51 3.23 -6.96
C SER A 122 -8.12 3.12 -6.32
N PHE A 123 -7.88 2.12 -5.47
CA PHE A 123 -6.56 1.92 -4.86
C PHE A 123 -5.48 1.64 -5.91
N GLU A 124 -5.76 0.78 -6.89
CA GLU A 124 -4.82 0.48 -7.99
C GLU A 124 -4.55 1.70 -8.87
N LYS A 125 -5.58 2.50 -9.13
CA LYS A 125 -5.36 3.78 -9.83
C LYS A 125 -4.48 4.71 -9.01
N GLY A 126 -4.71 4.79 -7.69
CA GLY A 126 -3.85 5.52 -6.75
C GLY A 126 -2.40 5.01 -6.75
N ILE A 127 -2.18 3.69 -6.79
CA ILE A 127 -0.86 3.08 -6.95
C ILE A 127 -0.22 3.49 -8.28
N SER A 128 -0.97 3.42 -9.38
CA SER A 128 -0.47 3.76 -10.72
C SER A 128 0.01 5.20 -10.85
N VAL A 129 -0.70 6.16 -10.23
CA VAL A 129 -0.37 7.60 -10.36
C VAL A 129 0.57 8.09 -9.26
N ALA A 130 0.60 7.42 -8.11
CA ALA A 130 1.43 7.76 -6.96
C ALA A 130 2.09 6.49 -6.37
N PRO A 131 3.01 5.83 -7.12
CA PRO A 131 3.55 4.52 -6.76
C PRO A 131 4.42 4.52 -5.49
N MET A 132 4.81 5.68 -4.98
CA MET A 132 5.53 5.81 -3.71
C MET A 132 4.59 6.12 -2.52
N PHE A 133 3.26 6.08 -2.72
CA PHE A 133 2.28 6.35 -1.67
C PHE A 133 1.78 5.05 -1.00
N PRO A 134 2.26 4.69 0.21
CA PRO A 134 2.08 3.36 0.79
C PRO A 134 0.64 3.03 1.16
N SER A 135 -0.21 4.03 1.42
CA SER A 135 -1.57 3.79 1.91
C SER A 135 -2.49 3.11 0.89
N ASN A 136 -2.28 3.35 -0.42
CA ASN A 136 -3.03 2.64 -1.46
C ASN A 136 -2.67 1.15 -1.49
N TYR A 137 -1.38 0.81 -1.40
CA TYR A 137 -0.92 -0.57 -1.28
C TYR A 137 -1.48 -1.26 -0.05
N TYR A 138 -1.48 -0.57 1.10
CA TYR A 138 -2.02 -1.10 2.35
C TYR A 138 -3.49 -1.50 2.20
N ARG A 139 -4.31 -0.61 1.61
CA ARG A 139 -5.74 -0.89 1.40
C ARG A 139 -5.96 -1.95 0.34
N ALA A 140 -5.29 -1.87 -0.80
CA ALA A 140 -5.38 -2.89 -1.84
C ALA A 140 -5.02 -4.27 -1.28
N ALA A 141 -3.92 -4.40 -0.53
CA ALA A 141 -3.51 -5.66 0.09
C ALA A 141 -4.57 -6.22 1.04
N GLN A 142 -5.20 -5.36 1.85
CA GLN A 142 -6.29 -5.78 2.75
C GLN A 142 -7.50 -6.34 1.96
N PHE A 143 -7.89 -5.70 0.88
CA PHE A 143 -9.02 -6.17 0.05
C PHE A 143 -8.69 -7.47 -0.67
N TYR A 144 -7.51 -7.57 -1.27
CA TYR A 144 -7.08 -8.78 -1.97
C TYR A 144 -6.89 -9.99 -1.04
N ALA A 145 -6.59 -9.78 0.26
CA ALA A 145 -6.44 -10.87 1.22
C ALA A 145 -7.71 -11.74 1.37
N TYR A 146 -8.87 -11.18 1.07
CA TYR A 146 -10.17 -11.87 1.14
C TYR A 146 -10.75 -12.17 -0.25
N SER A 147 -9.99 -11.97 -1.31
CA SER A 147 -10.36 -12.27 -2.68
C SER A 147 -9.82 -13.64 -3.12
N THR A 148 -10.19 -14.03 -4.32
CA THR A 148 -9.62 -15.20 -5.02
C THR A 148 -8.24 -14.90 -5.66
N SER A 149 -7.77 -13.64 -5.60
CA SER A 149 -6.49 -13.19 -6.14
C SER A 149 -5.55 -12.70 -5.03
N LYS A 150 -5.34 -13.54 -4.01
CA LYS A 150 -4.52 -13.25 -2.82
C LYS A 150 -3.05 -12.92 -3.14
N VAL A 151 -2.57 -13.30 -4.32
CA VAL A 151 -1.23 -12.92 -4.81
C VAL A 151 -1.00 -11.41 -4.72
N TRP A 152 -2.00 -10.60 -5.07
CA TRP A 152 -1.88 -9.14 -5.00
C TRP A 152 -1.83 -8.62 -3.57
N SER A 153 -2.46 -9.32 -2.62
CA SER A 153 -2.29 -9.01 -1.19
C SER A 153 -0.83 -9.18 -0.75
N GLN A 154 -0.15 -10.20 -1.26
CA GLN A 154 1.25 -10.46 -0.91
C GLN A 154 2.18 -9.43 -1.54
N ILE A 155 2.04 -9.17 -2.84
CA ILE A 155 2.88 -8.20 -3.55
C ILE A 155 2.69 -6.78 -3.00
N TYR A 156 1.45 -6.31 -2.95
CA TYR A 156 1.17 -4.96 -2.45
C TYR A 156 1.50 -4.80 -0.97
N GLY A 157 1.26 -5.85 -0.18
CA GLY A 157 1.60 -5.86 1.24
C GLY A 157 3.11 -5.74 1.48
N GLU A 158 3.93 -6.48 0.73
CA GLU A 158 5.38 -6.38 0.84
C GLU A 158 5.91 -5.02 0.35
N ILE A 159 5.38 -4.51 -0.77
CA ILE A 159 5.73 -3.16 -1.25
C ILE A 159 5.40 -2.12 -0.18
N MET A 160 4.19 -2.17 0.39
CA MET A 160 3.79 -1.28 1.49
C MET A 160 4.76 -1.36 2.66
N MET A 161 5.15 -2.56 3.10
CA MET A 161 6.09 -2.74 4.21
C MET A 161 7.48 -2.16 3.91
N ASN A 162 7.93 -2.21 2.67
CA ASN A 162 9.20 -1.62 2.25
C ASN A 162 9.12 -0.09 2.20
N LEU A 163 8.00 0.47 1.74
CA LEU A 163 7.77 1.92 1.69
C LEU A 163 7.56 2.52 3.08
N LEU A 164 6.90 1.79 3.98
CA LEU A 164 6.62 2.17 5.37
C LEU A 164 7.12 1.07 6.32
N PRO A 165 8.43 1.03 6.66
CA PRO A 165 9.05 -0.14 7.31
C PRO A 165 8.79 -0.28 8.81
N SER A 166 8.09 0.66 9.42
CA SER A 166 7.80 0.70 10.85
C SER A 166 6.35 1.16 11.13
N GLY A 167 5.97 1.12 12.40
CA GLY A 167 4.64 1.52 12.84
C GLY A 167 3.61 0.38 12.81
N ASP A 168 2.41 0.67 13.29
CA ASP A 168 1.39 -0.36 13.50
C ASP A 168 0.87 -0.97 12.20
N ARG A 169 0.70 -0.16 11.15
CA ARG A 169 0.30 -0.65 9.82
C ARG A 169 1.29 -1.68 9.24
N ASN A 170 2.60 -1.49 9.50
CA ASN A 170 3.61 -2.44 9.06
C ASN A 170 3.50 -3.77 9.83
N LYS A 171 3.22 -3.71 11.15
CA LYS A 171 2.98 -4.93 11.96
C LYS A 171 1.73 -5.66 11.49
N GLU A 172 0.61 -4.94 11.32
CA GLU A 172 -0.64 -5.51 10.81
C GLU A 172 -0.45 -6.18 9.44
N MET A 173 0.34 -5.56 8.56
CA MET A 173 0.63 -6.12 7.24
C MET A 173 1.50 -7.39 7.35
N SER A 174 2.52 -7.39 8.20
CA SER A 174 3.34 -8.59 8.46
C SER A 174 2.49 -9.79 8.93
N GLU A 175 1.54 -9.54 9.84
CA GLU A 175 0.60 -10.56 10.31
C GLU A 175 -0.35 -11.02 9.20
N LEU A 176 -0.88 -10.08 8.40
CA LEU A 176 -1.74 -10.38 7.27
C LEU A 176 -1.04 -11.28 6.24
N LEU A 177 0.18 -10.95 5.86
CA LEU A 177 0.97 -11.72 4.90
C LEU A 177 1.26 -13.12 5.42
N PHE A 178 1.68 -13.28 6.66
CA PHE A 178 1.87 -14.60 7.26
C PHE A 178 0.59 -15.43 7.23
N ARG A 179 -0.55 -14.84 7.61
CA ARG A 179 -1.85 -15.51 7.59
C ARG A 179 -2.24 -15.94 6.17
N ASN A 180 -1.99 -15.09 5.16
CA ASN A 180 -2.28 -15.42 3.76
C ASN A 180 -1.46 -16.63 3.30
N TYR A 181 -0.17 -16.70 3.63
CA TYR A 181 0.65 -17.89 3.35
C TYR A 181 0.10 -19.12 4.08
N LYS A 182 -0.23 -18.98 5.36
CA LYS A 182 -0.71 -20.11 6.19
C LYS A 182 -2.05 -20.66 5.71
N THR A 183 -2.91 -19.84 5.15
CA THR A 183 -4.23 -20.25 4.63
C THR A 183 -4.19 -20.64 3.15
N GLY A 184 -3.23 -20.12 2.39
CA GLY A 184 -3.12 -20.38 0.96
C GLY A 184 -2.21 -21.55 0.61
N ILE A 185 -1.36 -22.05 1.54
CA ILE A 185 -0.53 -23.25 1.33
C ILE A 185 -1.08 -24.35 2.23
N VAL A 186 -1.56 -25.44 1.64
CA VAL A 186 -2.16 -26.56 2.34
C VAL A 186 -1.37 -27.83 2.03
N PHE A 187 -0.85 -28.47 3.07
CA PHE A 187 -0.18 -29.75 2.99
C PHE A 187 -1.18 -30.89 3.30
N SER A 188 -1.19 -31.90 2.43
CA SER A 188 -1.84 -33.19 2.68
C SER A 188 -0.78 -34.29 2.79
N THR A 189 -1.19 -35.54 2.99
CA THR A 189 -0.27 -36.68 3.20
C THR A 189 0.76 -36.79 2.07
N ASP A 190 0.35 -36.60 0.81
CA ASP A 190 1.17 -36.87 -0.36
C ASP A 190 1.29 -35.68 -1.33
N SER A 191 0.71 -34.53 -0.98
CA SER A 191 0.68 -33.38 -1.87
C SER A 191 0.68 -32.06 -1.13
N VAL A 192 1.05 -30.98 -1.81
CA VAL A 192 0.86 -29.60 -1.41
C VAL A 192 -0.02 -28.90 -2.44
N SER A 193 -0.92 -28.06 -1.98
CA SER A 193 -1.71 -27.17 -2.85
C SER A 193 -1.47 -25.72 -2.43
N VAL A 194 -1.38 -24.85 -3.42
CA VAL A 194 -1.26 -23.41 -3.24
C VAL A 194 -2.48 -22.74 -3.88
N ASP A 195 -3.16 -21.87 -3.14
CA ASP A 195 -4.38 -21.16 -3.53
C ASP A 195 -4.18 -19.66 -3.31
N PHE A 196 -3.52 -19.02 -4.26
CA PHE A 196 -3.27 -17.57 -4.26
C PHE A 196 -3.93 -16.85 -5.42
N TYR A 197 -4.28 -17.58 -6.49
CA TYR A 197 -4.81 -16.99 -7.69
C TYR A 197 -5.88 -17.89 -8.33
N GLU A 198 -7.08 -17.36 -8.49
CA GLU A 198 -8.12 -18.08 -9.23
C GLU A 198 -7.76 -18.08 -10.73
N ASN A 199 -7.43 -19.25 -11.24
CA ASN A 199 -7.19 -19.47 -12.65
C ASN A 199 -8.51 -19.31 -13.43
N ARG A 200 -8.89 -18.07 -13.75
CA ARG A 200 -9.95 -17.84 -14.72
C ARG A 200 -9.39 -18.16 -16.11
N PRO A 201 -10.12 -18.95 -16.92
CA PRO A 201 -9.70 -19.17 -18.29
C PRO A 201 -9.57 -17.81 -18.99
N ILE A 202 -8.35 -17.50 -19.47
CA ILE A 202 -8.12 -16.30 -20.27
C ILE A 202 -8.87 -16.52 -21.56
N ALA A 203 -9.81 -15.66 -21.89
CA ALA A 203 -10.42 -15.64 -23.21
C ALA A 203 -9.35 -15.17 -24.21
N ILE A 204 -8.63 -16.13 -24.83
CA ILE A 204 -7.65 -15.84 -25.86
C ILE A 204 -8.43 -15.48 -27.13
N THR A 205 -8.36 -14.20 -27.52
CA THR A 205 -8.95 -13.73 -28.76
C THR A 205 -8.01 -14.02 -29.93
N ILE A 206 -8.58 -14.12 -31.15
CA ILE A 206 -7.81 -14.30 -32.39
C ILE A 206 -6.80 -13.14 -32.56
N ASP A 207 -7.19 -11.92 -32.18
CA ASP A 207 -6.32 -10.74 -32.25
C ASP A 207 -5.12 -10.87 -31.30
N MET A 208 -5.30 -11.42 -30.11
CA MET A 208 -4.21 -11.71 -29.16
C MET A 208 -3.25 -12.78 -29.73
N LEU A 209 -3.78 -13.81 -30.38
CA LEU A 209 -2.97 -14.85 -31.05
C LEU A 209 -2.17 -14.27 -32.23
N LEU A 210 -2.81 -13.45 -33.07
CA LEU A 210 -2.16 -12.81 -34.23
C LEU A 210 -1.10 -11.78 -33.82
N ALA A 211 -1.33 -11.09 -32.70
CA ALA A 211 -0.38 -10.13 -32.13
C ALA A 211 0.78 -10.81 -31.38
N GLY A 212 0.77 -12.13 -31.21
CA GLY A 212 1.73 -12.86 -30.35
C GLY A 212 1.60 -12.43 -28.88
N ASP A 213 0.44 -11.96 -28.47
CA ASP A 213 0.18 -11.32 -27.17
C ASP A 213 -0.57 -12.25 -26.21
N VAL A 214 -0.33 -13.55 -26.32
CA VAL A 214 -0.86 -14.53 -25.35
C VAL A 214 0.05 -14.53 -24.15
N ARG A 215 -0.39 -13.88 -23.08
CA ARG A 215 0.39 -13.70 -21.85
C ARG A 215 -0.29 -14.41 -20.70
N GLU A 216 0.52 -15.15 -19.95
CA GLU A 216 0.08 -15.72 -18.69
C GLU A 216 0.00 -14.59 -17.64
N PRO A 217 -1.12 -14.46 -16.91
CA PRO A 217 -1.22 -13.49 -15.83
C PRO A 217 -0.14 -13.73 -14.78
N TYR A 218 0.49 -12.66 -14.29
CA TYR A 218 1.54 -12.78 -13.27
C TYR A 218 1.11 -13.59 -12.05
N GLY A 219 -0.18 -13.46 -11.65
CA GLY A 219 -0.74 -14.23 -10.55
C GLY A 219 -0.62 -15.75 -10.73
N ALA A 220 -0.86 -16.25 -11.95
CA ALA A 220 -0.70 -17.67 -12.27
C ALA A 220 0.78 -18.10 -12.22
N VAL A 221 1.68 -17.29 -12.76
CA VAL A 221 3.13 -17.53 -12.69
C VAL A 221 3.61 -17.57 -11.25
N TYR A 222 3.19 -16.61 -10.44
CA TYR A 222 3.53 -16.56 -9.02
C TYR A 222 3.03 -17.80 -8.27
N GLU A 223 1.77 -18.19 -8.48
CA GLU A 223 1.18 -19.36 -7.83
C GLU A 223 1.92 -20.63 -8.22
N ALA A 224 2.21 -20.82 -9.52
CA ALA A 224 2.98 -21.97 -10.00
C ALA A 224 4.39 -22.02 -9.40
N ALA A 225 5.07 -20.87 -9.28
CA ALA A 225 6.38 -20.78 -8.64
C ALA A 225 6.30 -21.14 -7.15
N MET A 226 5.29 -20.66 -6.43
CA MET A 226 5.07 -20.99 -5.02
C MET A 226 4.67 -22.45 -4.80
N GLN A 227 3.87 -23.03 -5.71
CA GLN A 227 3.50 -24.45 -5.73
C GLN A 227 4.77 -25.31 -5.86
N ALA A 228 5.62 -25.02 -6.83
CA ALA A 228 6.89 -25.72 -7.00
C ALA A 228 7.82 -25.54 -5.79
N ALA A 229 7.93 -24.32 -5.26
CA ALA A 229 8.75 -23.97 -4.12
C ALA A 229 8.31 -24.65 -2.82
N ALA A 230 7.03 -24.92 -2.65
CA ALA A 230 6.47 -25.60 -1.47
C ALA A 230 6.72 -27.12 -1.51
N GLY A 231 7.12 -27.66 -2.65
CA GLY A 231 7.46 -29.08 -2.77
C GLY A 231 8.58 -29.50 -1.80
N GLY A 232 8.36 -30.56 -1.05
CA GLY A 232 9.30 -31.09 -0.05
C GLY A 232 9.15 -30.49 1.35
N GLU A 233 8.37 -29.41 1.54
CA GLU A 233 7.98 -28.91 2.86
C GLU A 233 6.76 -29.66 3.39
N ARG A 234 6.50 -29.57 4.71
CA ARG A 234 5.40 -30.28 5.37
C ARG A 234 4.59 -29.43 6.34
N SER A 235 5.01 -28.20 6.56
CA SER A 235 4.37 -27.25 7.48
C SER A 235 4.45 -25.83 6.93
N VAL A 236 3.60 -24.94 7.45
CA VAL A 236 3.66 -23.51 7.21
C VAL A 236 4.05 -22.82 8.51
N ASP A 237 5.34 -22.58 8.68
CA ASP A 237 5.96 -21.83 9.76
C ASP A 237 6.99 -20.84 9.18
N LEU A 238 7.65 -20.03 10.02
CA LEU A 238 8.60 -19.02 9.53
C LEU A 238 9.79 -19.64 8.80
N GLU A 239 10.27 -20.79 9.25
CA GLU A 239 11.44 -21.44 8.67
C GLU A 239 11.13 -22.05 7.30
N SER A 240 10.02 -22.81 7.19
CA SER A 240 9.56 -23.36 5.92
C SER A 240 9.16 -22.24 4.94
N LEU A 241 8.48 -21.20 5.42
CA LEU A 241 8.15 -20.02 4.58
C LEU A 241 9.39 -19.29 4.09
N ASN A 242 10.44 -19.17 4.90
CA ASN A 242 11.69 -18.61 4.41
C ASN A 242 12.24 -19.43 3.21
N ARG A 243 12.24 -20.78 3.30
CA ARG A 243 12.70 -21.65 2.20
C ARG A 243 11.78 -21.57 0.98
N ILE A 244 10.45 -21.61 1.19
CA ILE A 244 9.46 -21.52 0.11
C ILE A 244 9.60 -20.18 -0.61
N ARG A 245 9.63 -19.08 0.13
CA ARG A 245 9.75 -17.74 -0.44
C ARG A 245 11.07 -17.54 -1.20
N SER A 246 12.18 -18.02 -0.64
CA SER A 246 13.49 -17.93 -1.32
C SER A 246 13.46 -18.64 -2.66
N ARG A 247 12.96 -19.88 -2.71
CA ARG A 247 12.81 -20.63 -3.97
C ARG A 247 11.81 -19.96 -4.94
N GLY A 248 10.68 -19.48 -4.42
CA GLY A 248 9.67 -18.78 -5.24
C GLY A 248 10.19 -17.47 -5.83
N ILE A 249 10.98 -16.70 -5.09
CA ILE A 249 11.65 -15.50 -5.57
C ILE A 249 12.67 -15.85 -6.65
N ASP A 250 13.50 -16.89 -6.45
CA ASP A 250 14.47 -17.34 -7.46
C ASP A 250 13.79 -17.76 -8.77
N GLU A 251 12.68 -18.50 -8.72
CA GLU A 251 11.90 -18.84 -9.91
C GLU A 251 11.27 -17.60 -10.56
N GLY A 252 10.75 -16.66 -9.79
CA GLY A 252 10.23 -15.40 -10.32
C GLY A 252 11.30 -14.58 -11.03
N LEU A 253 12.50 -14.49 -10.46
CA LEU A 253 13.64 -13.80 -11.06
C LEU A 253 14.14 -14.50 -12.33
N LYS A 254 14.17 -15.82 -12.34
CA LYS A 254 14.50 -16.61 -13.52
C LYS A 254 13.52 -16.34 -14.67
N LYS A 255 12.22 -16.30 -14.38
CA LYS A 255 11.18 -15.93 -15.35
C LYS A 255 11.35 -14.51 -15.89
N LEU A 256 11.78 -13.58 -15.03
CA LEU A 256 12.12 -12.23 -15.45
C LEU A 256 13.30 -12.21 -16.43
N ASP A 257 14.34 -13.01 -16.19
CA ASP A 257 15.54 -13.11 -17.04
C ASP A 257 15.28 -13.82 -18.38
N GLU A 258 14.39 -14.83 -18.41
CA GLU A 258 14.01 -15.60 -19.60
C GLU A 258 13.21 -14.79 -20.66
N GLY A 259 12.90 -13.53 -20.36
CA GLY A 259 12.22 -12.67 -21.31
C GLY A 259 10.82 -12.26 -20.88
N ALA A 260 10.72 -11.73 -19.71
CA ALA A 260 9.53 -11.16 -19.09
C ALA A 260 8.69 -10.19 -19.95
N ASN A 261 9.16 -9.84 -21.15
CA ASN A 261 8.39 -9.05 -22.11
C ASN A 261 7.06 -9.70 -22.52
N THR A 262 6.90 -11.00 -22.28
CA THR A 262 5.65 -11.72 -22.59
C THR A 262 4.72 -11.88 -21.39
N VAL A 263 5.26 -12.02 -20.16
CA VAL A 263 4.48 -12.36 -18.95
C VAL A 263 4.08 -11.13 -18.13
N LEU A 264 4.89 -10.08 -18.14
CA LEU A 264 4.79 -8.97 -17.18
C LEU A 264 4.24 -7.65 -17.76
N LYS A 265 3.75 -7.61 -18.98
CA LYS A 265 3.43 -6.34 -19.67
C LYS A 265 2.30 -5.53 -19.02
N TYR A 266 1.41 -6.15 -18.24
CA TYR A 266 0.35 -5.43 -17.52
C TYR A 266 0.79 -4.86 -16.18
N ASP A 267 1.85 -5.42 -15.54
CA ASP A 267 2.30 -5.07 -14.20
C ASP A 267 3.73 -4.51 -14.17
N ASN A 268 4.29 -4.18 -15.34
CA ASN A 268 5.68 -3.78 -15.50
C ASN A 268 6.11 -2.61 -14.62
N GLN A 269 5.20 -1.67 -14.32
CA GLN A 269 5.53 -0.48 -13.53
C GLN A 269 5.70 -0.78 -12.03
N ILE A 270 5.09 -1.83 -11.52
CA ILE A 270 5.06 -2.15 -10.08
C ILE A 270 5.81 -3.45 -9.79
N VAL A 271 5.47 -4.52 -10.52
CA VAL A 271 6.01 -5.86 -10.25
C VAL A 271 7.48 -5.97 -10.62
N VAL A 272 7.89 -5.44 -11.78
CA VAL A 272 9.29 -5.52 -12.22
C VAL A 272 10.23 -4.76 -11.28
N PRO A 273 10.00 -3.49 -10.92
CA PRO A 273 10.83 -2.82 -9.93
C PRO A 273 10.89 -3.53 -8.58
N PHE A 274 9.77 -4.15 -8.16
CA PHE A 274 9.75 -4.92 -6.93
C PHE A 274 10.58 -6.20 -7.02
N LEU A 275 10.49 -6.95 -8.12
CA LEU A 275 11.33 -8.14 -8.35
C LEU A 275 12.81 -7.78 -8.42
N GLU A 276 13.17 -6.71 -9.10
CA GLU A 276 14.56 -6.22 -9.15
C GLU A 276 15.06 -5.79 -7.76
N TYR A 277 14.19 -5.22 -6.95
CA TYR A 277 14.52 -4.96 -5.55
C TYR A 277 14.78 -6.26 -4.79
N LEU A 278 13.93 -7.29 -4.92
CA LEU A 278 14.15 -8.60 -4.30
C LEU A 278 15.44 -9.26 -4.81
N ARG A 279 15.79 -9.06 -6.08
CA ARG A 279 17.11 -9.46 -6.64
C ARG A 279 18.24 -8.79 -5.85
N SER A 280 18.16 -7.49 -5.62
CA SER A 280 19.19 -6.76 -4.87
C SER A 280 19.32 -7.24 -3.41
N VAL A 281 18.19 -7.56 -2.76
CA VAL A 281 18.16 -8.16 -1.43
C VAL A 281 18.87 -9.53 -1.42
N ARG A 282 18.58 -10.37 -2.42
CA ARG A 282 19.17 -11.70 -2.57
C ARG A 282 20.67 -11.63 -2.83
N ASP A 283 21.08 -10.82 -3.81
CA ASP A 283 22.47 -10.71 -4.25
C ASP A 283 23.37 -10.08 -3.18
N ALA A 284 22.80 -9.26 -2.29
CA ALA A 284 23.47 -8.77 -1.08
C ALA A 284 23.54 -9.81 0.06
N GLY A 285 22.95 -11.01 -0.11
CA GLY A 285 22.94 -12.07 0.90
C GLY A 285 21.95 -11.85 2.04
N HIS A 286 20.94 -11.00 1.85
CA HIS A 286 20.00 -10.60 2.89
C HIS A 286 18.63 -11.26 2.80
N LEU A 287 18.39 -12.14 1.81
CA LEU A 287 17.05 -12.67 1.52
C LEU A 287 16.42 -13.41 2.71
N GLU A 288 17.21 -14.20 3.45
CA GLU A 288 16.72 -14.90 4.64
C GLU A 288 16.23 -13.89 5.70
N ALA A 289 17.07 -12.91 6.05
CA ALA A 289 16.72 -11.91 7.06
C ALA A 289 15.51 -11.07 6.63
N TYR A 290 15.41 -10.76 5.35
CA TYR A 290 14.25 -10.09 4.75
C TYR A 290 12.98 -10.92 4.88
N ASN A 291 13.02 -12.21 4.54
CA ASN A 291 11.87 -13.11 4.66
C ASN A 291 11.34 -13.19 6.10
N TYR A 292 12.25 -13.33 7.07
CA TYR A 292 11.89 -13.30 8.49
C TYR A 292 11.32 -11.95 8.92
N TRP A 293 11.89 -10.84 8.45
CA TRP A 293 11.40 -9.49 8.74
C TRP A 293 9.99 -9.25 8.18
N VAL A 294 9.72 -9.68 6.95
CA VAL A 294 8.40 -9.54 6.31
C VAL A 294 7.32 -10.28 7.10
N LEU A 295 7.62 -11.47 7.65
CA LEU A 295 6.64 -12.36 8.28
C LEU A 295 6.70 -12.36 9.81
N ARG A 296 7.48 -11.46 10.42
CA ARG A 296 7.83 -11.49 11.86
C ARG A 296 6.65 -11.48 12.82
N GLU A 297 5.57 -10.77 12.48
CA GLU A 297 4.41 -10.62 13.37
C GLU A 297 3.53 -11.87 13.39
N GLY A 298 3.63 -12.74 12.37
CA GLY A 298 2.88 -13.99 12.30
C GLY A 298 3.30 -15.03 13.31
N ASN A 299 4.58 -14.98 13.76
CA ASN A 299 5.10 -15.78 14.88
C ASN A 299 6.26 -15.05 15.56
N LYS A 300 5.94 -14.13 16.46
CA LYS A 300 6.92 -13.29 17.18
C LYS A 300 7.93 -14.09 17.97
N THR A 301 7.51 -15.21 18.56
CA THR A 301 8.41 -16.09 19.34
C THR A 301 9.46 -16.72 18.44
N ALA A 302 9.06 -17.32 17.32
CA ALA A 302 9.99 -17.93 16.38
C ALA A 302 10.91 -16.88 15.74
N PHE A 303 10.38 -15.69 15.41
CA PHE A 303 11.19 -14.58 14.93
C PHE A 303 12.24 -14.14 15.97
N GLY A 304 11.83 -13.97 17.23
CA GLY A 304 12.74 -13.59 18.32
C GLY A 304 13.87 -14.61 18.54
N LEU A 305 13.56 -15.90 18.49
CA LEU A 305 14.56 -16.97 18.58
C LEU A 305 15.53 -16.91 17.40
N TRP A 306 15.00 -16.80 16.17
CA TRP A 306 15.84 -16.69 14.97
C TRP A 306 16.78 -15.46 15.04
N VAL A 307 16.28 -14.28 15.47
CA VAL A 307 17.09 -13.06 15.63
C VAL A 307 18.19 -13.26 16.66
N ASN A 308 17.92 -13.95 17.79
CA ASN A 308 18.95 -14.24 18.80
C ASN A 308 20.09 -15.07 18.24
N ASP A 309 19.77 -16.11 17.46
CA ASP A 309 20.74 -17.01 16.86
C ASP A 309 21.47 -16.38 15.66
N ASN A 310 20.85 -15.40 14.99
CA ASN A 310 21.33 -14.74 13.77
C ASN A 310 21.51 -13.23 13.92
N ARG A 311 21.85 -12.75 15.12
CA ARG A 311 21.89 -11.31 15.46
C ARG A 311 22.72 -10.49 14.48
N GLN A 312 23.91 -10.98 14.14
CA GLN A 312 24.79 -10.26 13.22
C GLN A 312 24.15 -10.16 11.82
N LYS A 313 23.64 -11.26 11.29
CA LYS A 313 22.96 -11.32 9.99
C LYS A 313 21.77 -10.35 9.93
N PHE A 314 20.94 -10.31 10.98
CA PHE A 314 19.80 -9.39 11.04
C PHE A 314 20.24 -7.92 11.12
N ASN A 315 21.26 -7.61 11.92
CA ASN A 315 21.80 -6.25 12.01
C ASN A 315 22.40 -5.78 10.68
N ASP A 316 23.12 -6.65 9.97
CA ASP A 316 23.71 -6.33 8.67
C ASP A 316 22.61 -6.09 7.62
N PHE A 317 21.55 -6.91 7.63
CA PHE A 317 20.36 -6.66 6.82
C PHE A 317 19.72 -5.30 7.14
N MET A 318 19.49 -4.96 8.41
CA MET A 318 18.85 -3.68 8.77
C MET A 318 19.68 -2.48 8.33
N LYS A 319 21.02 -2.54 8.49
CA LYS A 319 21.92 -1.49 7.98
C LYS A 319 21.85 -1.36 6.46
N TRP A 320 21.90 -2.50 5.76
CA TRP A 320 21.78 -2.51 4.29
C TRP A 320 20.43 -1.93 3.87
N PHE A 321 19.34 -2.34 4.52
CA PHE A 321 17.98 -1.93 4.23
C PHE A 321 17.77 -0.41 4.41
N GLU A 322 18.39 0.22 5.39
CA GLU A 322 18.34 1.68 5.58
C GLU A 322 18.87 2.46 4.37
N HIS A 323 19.89 1.93 3.71
CA HIS A 323 20.56 2.58 2.57
C HIS A 323 20.04 2.13 1.20
N ASN A 324 19.31 1.03 1.15
CA ASN A 324 18.83 0.39 -0.07
C ASN A 324 17.30 0.22 -0.03
N ARG A 325 16.57 1.32 0.11
CA ARG A 325 15.11 1.30 0.14
C ARG A 325 14.53 0.99 -1.23
N LEU A 326 13.40 0.27 -1.23
CA LEU A 326 12.61 0.05 -2.45
C LEU A 326 12.23 1.39 -3.08
N LYS A 327 12.47 1.51 -4.39
CA LYS A 327 12.01 2.61 -5.24
C LYS A 327 11.22 2.02 -6.39
N ILE A 328 9.94 2.33 -6.44
CA ILE A 328 9.06 1.96 -7.57
C ILE A 328 9.13 3.06 -8.64
N ALA A 329 9.37 4.31 -8.23
CA ALA A 329 9.54 5.45 -9.11
C ALA A 329 10.50 6.46 -8.48
N ASP A 330 11.04 7.38 -9.29
CA ASP A 330 11.88 8.48 -8.82
C ASP A 330 11.05 9.62 -8.18
N ALA A 331 10.17 9.26 -7.27
CA ALA A 331 9.35 10.21 -6.52
C ALA A 331 9.57 10.02 -5.02
N PRO A 332 9.62 11.10 -4.22
CA PRO A 332 9.71 10.98 -2.77
C PRO A 332 8.41 10.42 -2.18
N ILE A 333 8.53 9.69 -1.08
CA ILE A 333 7.35 9.35 -0.27
C ILE A 333 6.79 10.65 0.30
N PRO A 334 5.51 10.96 0.10
CA PRO A 334 4.91 12.19 0.63
C PRO A 334 5.03 12.26 2.16
N ILE A 335 5.67 13.30 2.69
CA ILE A 335 5.98 13.48 4.13
C ILE A 335 4.71 13.54 4.97
N SER A 336 3.59 13.98 4.41
CA SER A 336 2.30 14.08 5.10
C SER A 336 1.71 12.73 5.52
N TYR A 337 2.36 11.61 5.21
CA TYR A 337 1.86 10.25 5.45
C TYR A 337 2.85 9.35 6.19
N LEU A 338 4.02 9.88 6.57
CA LEU A 338 4.97 9.26 7.50
C LEU A 338 4.58 9.57 8.94
#